data_ba650b2b1cf7b200852e135cd0481797
#
_entry.id   ba650b2b1cf7b200852e135cd0481797
#
_cell.length_a   1.000
_cell.length_b   1.000
_cell.length_c   1.000
_cell.angle_alpha   90.00
_cell.angle_beta   90.00
_cell.angle_gamma   90.00
#
_symmetry.space_group_name_H-M   'P 1'
#
loop_
_entity.id
_entity.type
_entity.pdbx_description
1 polymer ?
#
loop_
_entity_poly.entity_id
_entity_poly.type
_entity_poly.pdbx_seq_one_letter_code
_entity_poly.pdbx_strand_id
1 'polypeptide(L)'
;MSAKQDQKYWVGFDLGGTKMLAVVFDARLRPVARARKRTRAHDGAKGGVQRMIGVIQEALSQAEVSADRLAGIGVGCPGPLDLDKGIVLEMPNIGWKRVKVGTELESIFKCPAVISNDVDAGIYAEYRYGAARNARCVVGVFPGTGIGGGAVYNGEILRGRKGSCMEIGHVPVMRDGPLCGCGRRGCLEAVAGRLAVSAAAAAAAYRGEAPNLLKRAGTDLSNIRSRALADAVAAGDSVVESILREAAQTIGWTTAGVVNLLAPDIVLLGGGLVEDMPGLFQEEIDAAIRARVMPSFERSFKTVVAKLAGDAVTIGAAAWARHTLASKA
;
A
#
# COMPACT_ATOMS: atom_id res chain seq x y z
N MET A 1 12.50 -40.03 3.44
CA MET A 1 13.15 -38.71 3.56
C MET A 1 13.25 -37.91 2.26
N SER A 2 12.63 -38.33 1.13
CA SER A 2 12.84 -37.76 -0.20
C SER A 2 11.88 -36.61 -0.63
N ALA A 3 10.70 -36.45 -0.06
CA ALA A 3 9.71 -35.48 -0.55
C ALA A 3 9.90 -34.02 -0.07
N LYS A 4 10.76 -33.77 0.90
CA LYS A 4 11.06 -32.41 1.39
C LYS A 4 12.15 -31.69 0.59
N GLN A 5 12.94 -32.39 -0.20
CA GLN A 5 14.13 -31.86 -0.89
C GLN A 5 13.78 -31.06 -2.16
N ASP A 6 12.64 -31.35 -2.84
CA ASP A 6 12.23 -30.68 -4.08
C ASP A 6 11.26 -29.49 -3.89
N GLN A 7 10.86 -29.20 -2.67
CA GLN A 7 9.90 -28.13 -2.40
C GLN A 7 10.56 -26.76 -2.57
N LYS A 8 10.13 -25.97 -3.56
CA LYS A 8 10.57 -24.60 -3.78
C LYS A 8 9.82 -23.61 -2.90
N TYR A 9 10.51 -22.58 -2.43
CA TYR A 9 9.99 -21.53 -1.57
C TYR A 9 10.05 -20.18 -2.24
N TRP A 10 9.25 -19.23 -1.74
CA TRP A 10 9.21 -17.85 -2.20
C TRP A 10 9.48 -16.93 -1.02
N VAL A 11 10.11 -15.80 -1.29
CA VAL A 11 10.20 -14.72 -0.30
C VAL A 11 9.36 -13.56 -0.78
N GLY A 12 8.51 -13.03 0.09
CA GLY A 12 7.86 -11.74 -0.07
C GLY A 12 8.48 -10.75 0.90
N PHE A 13 8.89 -9.60 0.39
CA PHE A 13 9.53 -8.55 1.16
C PHE A 13 8.76 -7.25 1.07
N ASP A 14 8.46 -6.63 2.21
CA ASP A 14 7.90 -5.29 2.34
C ASP A 14 8.99 -4.33 2.80
N LEU A 15 9.40 -3.41 1.91
CA LEU A 15 10.37 -2.36 2.19
C LEU A 15 9.64 -1.05 2.53
N GLY A 16 9.28 -0.87 3.78
CA GLY A 16 8.71 0.40 4.23
C GLY A 16 9.75 1.40 4.73
N GLY A 17 9.39 2.69 4.78
CA GLY A 17 10.27 3.76 5.28
C GLY A 17 10.66 3.61 6.75
N THR A 18 9.88 2.87 7.56
CA THR A 18 10.10 2.71 9.00
C THR A 18 10.50 1.29 9.38
N LYS A 19 9.97 0.30 8.70
CA LYS A 19 10.13 -1.14 8.97
C LYS A 19 10.32 -1.91 7.67
N MET A 20 11.03 -3.03 7.78
CA MET A 20 11.21 -4.04 6.75
C MET A 20 10.60 -5.35 7.27
N LEU A 21 9.89 -6.07 6.42
CA LEU A 21 9.29 -7.37 6.73
C LEU A 21 9.64 -8.35 5.61
N ALA A 22 10.25 -9.48 5.95
CA ALA A 22 10.40 -10.63 5.06
C ALA A 22 9.49 -11.77 5.54
N VAL A 23 8.81 -12.42 4.61
CA VAL A 23 8.02 -13.62 4.86
C VAL A 23 8.45 -14.70 3.88
N VAL A 24 8.80 -15.86 4.39
CA VAL A 24 9.07 -17.07 3.60
C VAL A 24 7.76 -17.80 3.40
N PHE A 25 7.47 -18.15 2.16
CA PHE A 25 6.25 -18.86 1.75
C PHE A 25 6.59 -20.20 1.11
N ASP A 26 5.73 -21.21 1.31
CA ASP A 26 5.79 -22.47 0.57
C ASP A 26 5.32 -22.30 -0.90
N ALA A 27 5.36 -23.37 -1.68
CA ALA A 27 4.93 -23.39 -3.09
C ALA A 27 3.45 -22.96 -3.28
N ARG A 28 2.62 -23.06 -2.26
CA ARG A 28 1.22 -22.63 -2.26
C ARG A 28 1.03 -21.22 -1.71
N LEU A 29 2.13 -20.51 -1.45
CA LEU A 29 2.16 -19.19 -0.80
C LEU A 29 1.50 -19.16 0.59
N ARG A 30 1.63 -20.24 1.36
CA ARG A 30 1.31 -20.24 2.78
C ARG A 30 2.55 -19.78 3.56
N PRO A 31 2.41 -18.86 4.53
CA PRO A 31 3.56 -18.36 5.29
C PRO A 31 4.17 -19.48 6.15
N VAL A 32 5.51 -19.58 6.12
CA VAL A 32 6.31 -20.54 6.88
C VAL A 32 7.02 -19.85 8.04
N ALA A 33 7.70 -18.73 7.77
CA ALA A 33 8.39 -17.94 8.77
C ALA A 33 8.43 -16.48 8.37
N ARG A 34 8.72 -15.59 9.34
CA ARG A 34 8.79 -14.16 9.11
C ARG A 34 9.88 -13.51 9.98
N ALA A 35 10.56 -12.51 9.42
CA ALA A 35 11.49 -11.68 10.17
C ALA A 35 11.20 -10.20 9.90
N ARG A 36 11.36 -9.35 10.93
CA ARG A 36 11.03 -7.93 10.86
C ARG A 36 12.08 -7.09 11.56
N LYS A 37 12.54 -6.02 10.90
CA LYS A 37 13.47 -5.04 11.50
C LYS A 37 13.05 -3.60 11.19
N ARG A 38 13.61 -2.65 11.93
CA ARG A 38 13.50 -1.22 11.61
C ARG A 38 14.35 -0.90 10.38
N THR A 39 13.86 -0.03 9.48
CA THR A 39 14.54 0.35 8.24
C THR A 39 15.86 1.11 8.51
N ARG A 40 15.91 2.01 9.53
CA ARG A 40 17.09 2.84 9.86
C ARG A 40 17.58 3.64 8.65
N ALA A 41 16.83 4.67 8.29
CA ALA A 41 17.11 5.53 7.12
C ALA A 41 18.53 6.11 7.07
N HIS A 42 19.13 6.38 8.25
CA HIS A 42 20.48 6.94 8.38
C HIS A 42 21.63 6.02 7.94
N ASP A 43 21.38 4.71 7.77
CA ASP A 43 22.42 3.76 7.31
C ASP A 43 22.73 3.93 5.79
N GLY A 44 21.98 4.78 5.08
CA GLY A 44 22.10 4.99 3.64
C GLY A 44 21.71 3.78 2.80
N ALA A 45 21.89 3.87 1.47
CA ALA A 45 21.44 2.83 0.54
C ALA A 45 22.17 1.49 0.76
N LYS A 46 23.49 1.51 0.90
CA LYS A 46 24.31 0.29 1.10
C LYS A 46 23.92 -0.42 2.39
N GLY A 47 23.84 0.31 3.50
CA GLY A 47 23.44 -0.25 4.79
C GLY A 47 21.99 -0.78 4.77
N GLY A 48 21.09 -0.07 4.08
CA GLY A 48 19.71 -0.51 3.92
C GLY A 48 19.59 -1.81 3.13
N VAL A 49 20.31 -1.98 2.01
CA VAL A 49 20.32 -3.23 1.23
C VAL A 49 20.93 -4.38 2.04
N GLN A 50 22.03 -4.15 2.76
CA GLN A 50 22.59 -5.17 3.66
C GLN A 50 21.59 -5.59 4.75
N ARG A 51 20.82 -4.64 5.25
CA ARG A 51 19.74 -4.92 6.20
C ARG A 51 18.62 -5.76 5.59
N MET A 52 18.20 -5.45 4.34
CA MET A 52 17.23 -6.28 3.62
C MET A 52 17.72 -7.74 3.52
N ILE A 53 18.96 -7.93 3.08
CA ILE A 53 19.61 -9.24 2.99
C ILE A 53 19.57 -9.94 4.35
N GLY A 54 19.97 -9.28 5.41
CA GLY A 54 19.97 -9.83 6.77
C GLY A 54 18.57 -10.20 7.29
N VAL A 55 17.50 -9.44 6.90
CA VAL A 55 16.13 -9.78 7.27
C VAL A 55 15.64 -11.01 6.51
N ILE A 56 15.99 -11.14 5.22
CA ILE A 56 15.65 -12.32 4.42
C ILE A 56 16.37 -13.57 4.97
N GLN A 57 17.67 -13.46 5.27
CA GLN A 57 18.47 -14.55 5.84
C GLN A 57 17.89 -15.02 7.19
N GLU A 58 17.48 -14.08 8.05
CA GLU A 58 16.84 -14.40 9.31
C GLU A 58 15.51 -15.15 9.12
N ALA A 59 14.65 -14.70 8.18
CA ALA A 59 13.41 -15.40 7.86
C ALA A 59 13.66 -16.80 7.30
N LEU A 60 14.67 -16.99 6.45
CA LEU A 60 15.07 -18.29 5.93
C LEU A 60 15.58 -19.22 7.04
N SER A 61 16.40 -18.70 7.95
CA SER A 61 16.90 -19.46 9.10
C SER A 61 15.76 -19.94 9.99
N GLN A 62 14.78 -19.07 10.29
CA GLN A 62 13.58 -19.43 11.07
C GLN A 62 12.68 -20.45 10.34
N ALA A 63 12.69 -20.45 9.00
CA ALA A 63 11.98 -21.41 8.18
C ALA A 63 12.72 -22.74 8.03
N GLU A 64 13.97 -22.84 8.45
CA GLU A 64 14.90 -23.95 8.16
C GLU A 64 15.02 -24.23 6.65
N VAL A 65 15.03 -23.16 5.86
CA VAL A 65 15.11 -23.20 4.38
C VAL A 65 16.44 -22.63 3.92
N SER A 66 17.20 -23.41 3.14
CA SER A 66 18.41 -22.95 2.49
C SER A 66 18.11 -22.11 1.24
N ALA A 67 18.99 -21.16 0.89
CA ALA A 67 18.76 -20.21 -0.19
C ALA A 67 18.64 -20.86 -1.58
N ASP A 68 19.30 -21.99 -1.82
CA ASP A 68 19.23 -22.78 -3.06
C ASP A 68 17.83 -23.37 -3.33
N ARG A 69 16.96 -23.41 -2.30
CA ARG A 69 15.57 -23.83 -2.44
C ARG A 69 14.62 -22.68 -2.78
N LEU A 70 15.11 -21.45 -2.93
CA LEU A 70 14.29 -20.32 -3.36
C LEU A 70 13.99 -20.40 -4.85
N ALA A 71 12.71 -20.29 -5.19
CA ALA A 71 12.23 -20.10 -6.55
C ALA A 71 12.34 -18.64 -6.99
N GLY A 72 12.23 -17.70 -6.05
CA GLY A 72 12.38 -16.28 -6.30
C GLY A 72 12.01 -15.42 -5.10
N ILE A 73 12.33 -14.13 -5.23
CA ILE A 73 12.07 -13.09 -4.24
C ILE A 73 11.20 -12.02 -4.88
N GLY A 74 10.08 -11.68 -4.23
CA GLY A 74 9.26 -10.52 -4.57
C GLY A 74 9.50 -9.41 -3.56
N VAL A 75 9.69 -8.17 -4.02
CA VAL A 75 9.87 -7.00 -3.17
C VAL A 75 8.79 -5.98 -3.48
N GLY A 76 7.98 -5.62 -2.49
CA GLY A 76 7.12 -4.45 -2.53
C GLY A 76 7.83 -3.26 -1.88
N CYS A 77 7.92 -2.15 -2.57
CA CYS A 77 8.56 -0.94 -2.05
C CYS A 77 7.94 0.33 -2.64
N PRO A 78 7.97 1.47 -1.91
CA PRO A 78 7.53 2.74 -2.45
C PRO A 78 8.33 3.15 -3.68
N GLY A 79 7.66 3.89 -4.59
CA GLY A 79 8.27 4.42 -5.82
C GLY A 79 8.87 5.82 -5.65
N PRO A 80 9.41 6.37 -6.79
CA PRO A 80 9.39 5.81 -8.14
C PRO A 80 10.38 4.66 -8.38
N LEU A 81 10.01 3.72 -9.26
CA LEU A 81 10.75 2.48 -9.55
C LEU A 81 11.01 2.31 -11.05
N ASP A 82 12.14 1.70 -11.41
CA ASP A 82 12.34 1.06 -12.72
C ASP A 82 12.08 -0.44 -12.53
N LEU A 83 10.84 -0.85 -12.81
CA LEU A 83 10.36 -2.21 -12.55
C LEU A 83 11.06 -3.26 -13.41
N ASP A 84 11.41 -2.90 -14.65
CA ASP A 84 12.05 -3.82 -15.59
C ASP A 84 13.51 -4.14 -15.19
N LYS A 85 14.20 -3.16 -14.60
CA LYS A 85 15.59 -3.29 -14.15
C LYS A 85 15.73 -3.62 -12.66
N GLY A 86 14.63 -3.68 -11.92
CA GLY A 86 14.66 -3.92 -10.49
C GLY A 86 15.36 -2.80 -9.68
N ILE A 87 15.17 -1.52 -10.09
CA ILE A 87 15.86 -0.36 -9.49
C ILE A 87 14.87 0.51 -8.73
N VAL A 88 15.15 0.81 -7.49
CA VAL A 88 14.53 1.93 -6.75
C VAL A 88 15.17 3.22 -7.25
N LEU A 89 14.40 4.05 -7.99
CA LEU A 89 14.90 5.29 -8.55
C LEU A 89 15.12 6.35 -7.47
N GLU A 90 14.15 6.49 -6.58
CA GLU A 90 14.23 7.41 -5.45
C GLU A 90 13.32 6.95 -4.31
N MET A 91 13.81 7.07 -3.07
CA MET A 91 13.03 6.96 -1.83
C MET A 91 13.44 8.09 -0.89
N PRO A 92 12.80 9.27 -0.97
CA PRO A 92 13.21 10.45 -0.20
C PRO A 92 13.24 10.21 1.31
N ASN A 93 12.29 9.43 1.84
CA ASN A 93 12.14 9.14 3.26
C ASN A 93 13.34 8.39 3.88
N ILE A 94 14.15 7.71 3.06
CA ILE A 94 15.36 6.98 3.50
C ILE A 94 16.61 7.36 2.71
N GLY A 95 16.51 8.38 1.85
CA GLY A 95 17.65 8.95 1.12
C GLY A 95 18.22 8.05 0.02
N TRP A 96 17.46 7.08 -0.47
CA TRP A 96 17.94 6.20 -1.54
C TRP A 96 17.78 6.84 -2.91
N LYS A 97 18.81 6.69 -3.76
CA LYS A 97 18.79 7.12 -5.17
C LYS A 97 19.42 6.04 -6.05
N ARG A 98 18.69 5.58 -7.06
CA ARG A 98 19.11 4.59 -8.09
C ARG A 98 19.73 3.31 -7.50
N VAL A 99 19.06 2.71 -6.52
CA VAL A 99 19.52 1.50 -5.85
C VAL A 99 19.06 0.25 -6.62
N LYS A 100 19.98 -0.60 -7.06
CA LYS A 100 19.73 -1.82 -7.85
C LYS A 100 19.33 -2.98 -6.94
N VAL A 101 18.17 -2.87 -6.29
CA VAL A 101 17.70 -3.85 -5.29
C VAL A 101 17.58 -5.25 -5.89
N GLY A 102 17.01 -5.38 -7.09
CA GLY A 102 16.86 -6.68 -7.76
C GLY A 102 18.21 -7.37 -7.95
N THR A 103 19.15 -6.70 -8.61
CA THR A 103 20.50 -7.23 -8.88
C THR A 103 21.25 -7.63 -7.61
N GLU A 104 21.16 -6.82 -6.55
CA GLU A 104 21.83 -7.12 -5.26
C GLU A 104 21.26 -8.40 -4.62
N LEU A 105 19.94 -8.55 -4.60
CA LEU A 105 19.29 -9.74 -4.06
C LEU A 105 19.60 -10.99 -4.90
N GLU A 106 19.54 -10.89 -6.23
CA GLU A 106 19.91 -11.98 -7.14
C GLU A 106 21.35 -12.44 -6.96
N SER A 107 22.27 -11.49 -6.76
CA SER A 107 23.69 -11.81 -6.56
C SER A 107 23.94 -12.61 -5.29
N ILE A 108 23.19 -12.36 -4.21
CA ILE A 108 23.37 -13.00 -2.91
C ILE A 108 22.60 -14.32 -2.81
N PHE A 109 21.32 -14.31 -3.22
CA PHE A 109 20.44 -15.48 -3.03
C PHE A 109 20.44 -16.44 -4.22
N LYS A 110 21.08 -16.10 -5.33
CA LYS A 110 21.20 -16.92 -6.55
C LYS A 110 19.84 -17.36 -7.12
N CYS A 111 18.80 -16.57 -6.92
CA CYS A 111 17.47 -16.77 -7.47
C CYS A 111 16.94 -15.44 -8.03
N PRO A 112 15.97 -15.46 -8.96
CA PRO A 112 15.39 -14.24 -9.52
C PRO A 112 14.72 -13.34 -8.46
N ALA A 113 14.85 -12.02 -8.62
CA ALA A 113 14.20 -11.04 -7.77
C ALA A 113 13.33 -10.07 -8.59
N VAL A 114 12.06 -9.93 -8.22
CA VAL A 114 11.08 -9.05 -8.88
C VAL A 114 10.68 -7.94 -7.93
N ILE A 115 10.78 -6.70 -8.40
CA ILE A 115 10.34 -5.53 -7.62
C ILE A 115 8.96 -5.08 -8.13
N SER A 116 8.12 -4.66 -7.20
CA SER A 116 6.83 -4.01 -7.44
C SER A 116 6.65 -2.80 -6.54
N ASN A 117 5.74 -1.91 -6.91
CA ASN A 117 5.25 -0.92 -5.95
C ASN A 117 4.54 -1.64 -4.79
N ASP A 118 4.60 -1.10 -3.57
CA ASP A 118 4.00 -1.67 -2.37
C ASP A 118 2.46 -1.71 -2.45
N VAL A 119 1.85 -0.65 -2.99
CA VAL A 119 0.39 -0.59 -3.21
C VAL A 119 -0.03 -1.60 -4.28
N ASP A 120 0.70 -1.69 -5.40
CA ASP A 120 0.45 -2.68 -6.46
C ASP A 120 0.53 -4.11 -5.92
N ALA A 121 1.55 -4.41 -5.10
CA ALA A 121 1.68 -5.70 -4.44
C ALA A 121 0.48 -5.98 -3.51
N GLY A 122 0.10 -5.00 -2.69
CA GLY A 122 -1.05 -5.12 -1.78
C GLY A 122 -2.36 -5.41 -2.51
N ILE A 123 -2.65 -4.69 -3.60
CA ILE A 123 -3.83 -4.93 -4.43
C ILE A 123 -3.79 -6.30 -5.10
N TYR A 124 -2.62 -6.70 -5.61
CA TYR A 124 -2.44 -8.01 -6.22
C TYR A 124 -2.69 -9.16 -5.22
N ALA A 125 -2.27 -8.99 -3.96
CA ALA A 125 -2.60 -9.94 -2.90
C ALA A 125 -4.10 -10.07 -2.67
N GLU A 126 -4.80 -8.94 -2.55
CA GLU A 126 -6.24 -8.89 -2.36
C GLU A 126 -7.01 -9.47 -3.57
N TYR A 127 -6.51 -9.22 -4.77
CA TYR A 127 -7.02 -9.82 -6.00
C TYR A 127 -6.88 -11.35 -6.01
N ARG A 128 -5.74 -11.88 -5.56
CA ARG A 128 -5.46 -13.33 -5.62
C ARG A 128 -6.02 -14.08 -4.41
N TYR A 129 -6.00 -13.50 -3.21
CA TYR A 129 -6.24 -14.21 -1.96
C TYR A 129 -7.22 -13.52 -1.00
N GLY A 130 -7.54 -12.25 -1.24
CA GLY A 130 -8.31 -11.41 -0.32
C GLY A 130 -9.73 -11.08 -0.77
N ALA A 131 -10.11 -9.83 -0.55
CA ALA A 131 -11.47 -9.31 -0.75
C ALA A 131 -11.86 -9.15 -2.24
N ALA A 132 -10.87 -9.08 -3.16
CA ALA A 132 -11.11 -8.81 -4.57
C ALA A 132 -10.94 -10.07 -5.47
N ARG A 133 -11.09 -11.26 -4.90
CA ARG A 133 -11.01 -12.53 -5.66
C ARG A 133 -12.10 -12.63 -6.72
N ASN A 134 -11.73 -13.24 -7.86
CA ASN A 134 -12.61 -13.49 -9.01
C ASN A 134 -13.08 -12.23 -9.75
N ALA A 135 -12.58 -11.05 -9.44
CA ALA A 135 -12.82 -9.85 -10.23
C ALA A 135 -12.00 -9.89 -11.52
N ARG A 136 -12.50 -9.27 -12.58
CA ARG A 136 -11.74 -9.03 -13.80
C ARG A 136 -10.92 -7.75 -13.70
N CYS A 137 -11.54 -6.70 -13.15
CA CYS A 137 -10.92 -5.39 -12.93
C CYS A 137 -11.09 -4.96 -11.47
N VAL A 138 -9.98 -4.67 -10.80
CA VAL A 138 -9.93 -4.14 -9.44
C VAL A 138 -9.23 -2.81 -9.46
N VAL A 139 -9.84 -1.79 -8.87
CA VAL A 139 -9.23 -0.51 -8.56
C VAL A 139 -9.09 -0.42 -7.05
N GLY A 140 -7.88 -0.18 -6.57
CA GLY A 140 -7.59 -0.01 -5.14
C GLY A 140 -7.29 1.45 -4.80
N VAL A 141 -7.80 1.91 -3.67
CA VAL A 141 -7.54 3.24 -3.10
C VAL A 141 -7.18 3.08 -1.62
N PHE A 142 -6.03 3.61 -1.23
CA PHE A 142 -5.43 3.37 0.08
C PHE A 142 -5.10 4.70 0.79
N PRO A 143 -6.10 5.34 1.44
CA PRO A 143 -5.87 6.50 2.28
C PRO A 143 -5.10 6.12 3.56
N GLY A 144 -3.84 6.50 3.57
CA GLY A 144 -2.89 6.38 4.67
C GLY A 144 -2.27 7.73 4.97
N THR A 145 -0.97 7.81 5.28
CA THR A 145 -0.25 9.09 5.45
C THR A 145 -0.44 9.99 4.23
N GLY A 146 -0.31 9.43 3.03
CA GLY A 146 -0.77 9.96 1.76
C GLY A 146 -1.96 9.15 1.23
N ILE A 147 -2.19 9.16 -0.09
CA ILE A 147 -3.21 8.34 -0.76
C ILE A 147 -2.57 7.60 -1.91
N GLY A 148 -2.40 6.28 -1.74
CA GLY A 148 -1.94 5.41 -2.80
C GLY A 148 -3.08 4.84 -3.63
N GLY A 149 -2.79 4.44 -4.87
CA GLY A 149 -3.71 3.72 -5.73
C GLY A 149 -3.01 2.70 -6.60
N GLY A 150 -3.78 1.77 -7.13
CA GLY A 150 -3.33 0.75 -8.06
C GLY A 150 -4.50 0.05 -8.73
N ALA A 151 -4.23 -0.75 -9.75
CA ALA A 151 -5.26 -1.53 -10.42
C ALA A 151 -4.72 -2.87 -10.91
N VAL A 152 -5.60 -3.87 -10.93
CA VAL A 152 -5.37 -5.18 -11.54
C VAL A 152 -6.44 -5.40 -12.60
N TYR A 153 -6.03 -5.74 -13.81
CA TYR A 153 -6.93 -6.04 -14.92
C TYR A 153 -6.55 -7.37 -15.58
N ASN A 154 -7.50 -8.29 -15.70
CA ASN A 154 -7.29 -9.65 -16.25
C ASN A 154 -6.09 -10.40 -15.62
N GLY A 155 -5.84 -10.24 -14.33
CA GLY A 155 -4.74 -10.91 -13.64
C GLY A 155 -3.40 -10.20 -13.70
N GLU A 156 -3.31 -9.07 -14.41
CA GLU A 156 -2.10 -8.26 -14.56
C GLU A 156 -2.21 -6.97 -13.76
N ILE A 157 -1.15 -6.59 -13.07
CA ILE A 157 -1.04 -5.26 -12.47
C ILE A 157 -1.00 -4.24 -13.61
N LEU A 158 -1.91 -3.27 -13.59
CA LEU A 158 -1.94 -2.20 -14.58
C LEU A 158 -0.72 -1.29 -14.39
N ARG A 159 0.11 -1.21 -15.42
CA ARG A 159 1.36 -0.45 -15.38
C ARG A 159 1.57 0.33 -16.67
N GLY A 160 2.18 1.50 -16.55
CA GLY A 160 2.78 2.19 -17.67
C GLY A 160 4.11 1.55 -18.08
N ARG A 161 4.67 1.98 -19.22
CA ARG A 161 5.97 1.49 -19.69
C ARG A 161 7.11 1.69 -18.68
N LYS A 162 7.04 2.70 -17.83
CA LYS A 162 8.13 3.09 -16.93
C LYS A 162 7.78 3.05 -15.44
N GLY A 163 6.69 2.43 -15.06
CA GLY A 163 6.34 2.36 -13.66
C GLY A 163 4.87 2.07 -13.38
N SER A 164 4.51 2.12 -12.12
CA SER A 164 3.13 2.03 -11.65
C SER A 164 2.27 3.11 -12.29
N CYS A 165 1.00 2.85 -12.42
CA CYS A 165 -0.01 3.84 -12.76
C CYS A 165 -0.96 4.01 -11.56
N MET A 166 -2.10 4.66 -11.76
CA MET A 166 -3.08 4.86 -10.69
C MET A 166 -2.57 5.71 -9.50
N GLU A 167 -1.73 6.70 -9.80
CA GLU A 167 -1.29 7.71 -8.83
C GLU A 167 -2.47 8.64 -8.45
N ILE A 168 -3.57 8.03 -7.96
CA ILE A 168 -4.84 8.71 -7.67
C ILE A 168 -4.67 9.82 -6.63
N GLY A 169 -3.75 9.66 -5.69
CA GLY A 169 -3.42 10.67 -4.69
C GLY A 169 -2.91 11.98 -5.29
N HIS A 170 -2.41 11.95 -6.53
CA HIS A 170 -1.89 13.13 -7.21
C HIS A 170 -2.83 13.72 -8.27
N VAL A 171 -4.05 13.18 -8.38
CA VAL A 171 -5.12 13.82 -9.18
C VAL A 171 -5.47 15.18 -8.56
N PRO A 172 -5.47 16.28 -9.33
CA PRO A 172 -5.83 17.59 -8.82
C PRO A 172 -7.34 17.66 -8.56
N VAL A 173 -7.73 17.91 -7.32
CA VAL A 173 -9.12 18.00 -6.86
C VAL A 173 -9.49 19.41 -6.40
N MET A 174 -8.50 20.25 -6.17
CA MET A 174 -8.69 21.64 -5.72
C MET A 174 -7.76 22.57 -6.50
N ARG A 175 -8.32 23.47 -7.31
CA ARG A 175 -7.53 24.50 -7.99
C ARG A 175 -6.83 25.37 -6.95
N ASP A 176 -5.54 25.61 -7.13
CA ASP A 176 -4.71 26.43 -6.25
C ASP A 176 -4.72 25.99 -4.76
N GLY A 177 -5.06 24.70 -4.51
CA GLY A 177 -5.14 24.11 -3.18
C GLY A 177 -3.77 23.95 -2.49
N PRO A 178 -3.72 23.20 -1.37
CA PRO A 178 -2.50 23.01 -0.59
C PRO A 178 -1.37 22.39 -1.41
N LEU A 179 -0.12 22.70 -1.00
CA LEU A 179 1.07 22.13 -1.61
C LEU A 179 1.16 20.63 -1.28
N CYS A 180 1.30 19.80 -2.31
CA CYS A 180 1.51 18.36 -2.19
C CYS A 180 3.01 18.01 -2.10
N GLY A 181 3.34 16.89 -1.47
CA GLY A 181 4.70 16.34 -1.44
C GLY A 181 5.32 16.10 -2.83
N CYS A 182 4.49 15.93 -3.87
CA CYS A 182 4.96 15.82 -5.27
C CYS A 182 5.38 17.17 -5.91
N GLY A 183 5.28 18.27 -5.18
CA GLY A 183 5.61 19.63 -5.66
C GLY A 183 4.48 20.32 -6.42
N ARG A 184 3.32 19.70 -6.61
CA ARG A 184 2.12 20.31 -7.22
C ARG A 184 1.14 20.77 -6.15
N ARG A 185 0.10 21.52 -6.55
CA ARG A 185 -0.95 22.01 -5.64
C ARG A 185 -2.27 21.33 -5.90
N GLY A 186 -3.06 21.15 -4.81
CA GLY A 186 -4.44 20.69 -4.88
C GLY A 186 -4.61 19.22 -5.22
N CYS A 187 -3.57 18.39 -5.06
CA CYS A 187 -3.68 16.95 -5.21
C CYS A 187 -4.63 16.34 -4.17
N LEU A 188 -5.33 15.27 -4.50
CA LEU A 188 -6.20 14.53 -3.59
C LEU A 188 -5.51 14.20 -2.26
N GLU A 189 -4.27 13.75 -2.29
CA GLU A 189 -3.47 13.44 -1.10
C GLU A 189 -3.29 14.65 -0.19
N ALA A 190 -3.02 15.82 -0.76
CA ALA A 190 -2.81 17.05 0.01
C ALA A 190 -4.10 17.61 0.62
N VAL A 191 -5.28 17.16 0.11
CA VAL A 191 -6.60 17.59 0.58
C VAL A 191 -7.22 16.56 1.53
N ALA A 192 -7.14 15.28 1.21
CA ALA A 192 -7.88 14.20 1.88
C ALA A 192 -6.99 13.08 2.47
N GLY A 193 -5.67 13.15 2.33
CA GLY A 193 -4.76 12.23 2.99
C GLY A 193 -4.73 12.42 4.51
N ARG A 194 -4.30 11.38 5.25
CA ARG A 194 -4.29 11.43 6.72
C ARG A 194 -3.53 12.65 7.27
N LEU A 195 -2.45 13.07 6.62
CA LEU A 195 -1.70 14.24 7.09
C LEU A 195 -2.55 15.52 7.02
N ALA A 196 -3.30 15.70 5.93
CA ALA A 196 -4.23 16.84 5.79
C ALA A 196 -5.36 16.78 6.83
N VAL A 197 -5.97 15.60 6.98
CA VAL A 197 -7.01 15.36 8.01
C VAL A 197 -6.46 15.63 9.41
N SER A 198 -5.25 15.14 9.73
CA SER A 198 -4.62 15.35 11.05
C SER A 198 -4.35 16.83 11.31
N ALA A 199 -3.94 17.59 10.30
CA ALA A 199 -3.71 19.04 10.44
C ALA A 199 -5.01 19.79 10.70
N ALA A 200 -6.09 19.47 9.98
CA ALA A 200 -7.42 20.05 10.22
C ALA A 200 -7.96 19.69 11.62
N ALA A 201 -7.81 18.42 12.03
CA ALA A 201 -8.23 17.95 13.35
C ALA A 201 -7.40 18.59 14.49
N ALA A 202 -6.08 18.80 14.31
CA ALA A 202 -5.23 19.53 15.26
C ALA A 202 -5.69 20.98 15.43
N ALA A 203 -6.05 21.66 14.33
CA ALA A 203 -6.57 23.01 14.37
C ALA A 203 -7.92 23.08 15.12
N ALA A 204 -8.82 22.12 14.90
CA ALA A 204 -10.08 21.99 15.63
C ALA A 204 -9.84 21.73 17.14
N ALA A 205 -8.91 20.83 17.47
CA ALA A 205 -8.53 20.55 18.85
C ALA A 205 -7.98 21.79 19.57
N TYR A 206 -7.12 22.56 18.87
CA TYR A 206 -6.57 23.82 19.40
C TYR A 206 -7.67 24.86 19.72
N ARG A 207 -8.74 24.92 18.91
CA ARG A 207 -9.89 25.78 19.14
C ARG A 207 -10.87 25.27 20.22
N GLY A 208 -10.61 24.08 20.77
CA GLY A 208 -11.48 23.44 21.76
C GLY A 208 -12.68 22.69 21.15
N GLU A 209 -12.76 22.56 19.83
CA GLU A 209 -13.84 21.87 19.10
C GLU A 209 -13.71 20.35 19.08
N ALA A 210 -12.54 19.80 19.45
CA ALA A 210 -12.25 18.38 19.53
C ALA A 210 -11.57 18.02 20.86
N PRO A 211 -12.30 18.09 22.01
CA PRO A 211 -11.71 17.94 23.34
C PRO A 211 -11.15 16.55 23.61
N ASN A 212 -11.75 15.50 23.05
CA ASN A 212 -11.27 14.13 23.23
C ASN A 212 -9.96 13.88 22.45
N LEU A 213 -9.85 14.40 21.22
CA LEU A 213 -8.61 14.38 20.46
C LEU A 213 -7.51 15.16 21.18
N LEU A 214 -7.81 16.35 21.68
CA LEU A 214 -6.88 17.20 22.43
C LEU A 214 -6.33 16.46 23.65
N LYS A 215 -7.18 15.82 24.43
CA LYS A 215 -6.81 15.05 25.62
C LYS A 215 -5.94 13.85 25.29
N ARG A 216 -6.21 13.19 24.15
CA ARG A 216 -5.54 11.94 23.74
C ARG A 216 -4.21 12.14 23.05
N ALA A 217 -4.14 13.07 22.12
CA ALA A 217 -3.00 13.25 21.20
C ALA A 217 -2.39 14.66 21.24
N GLY A 218 -3.05 15.63 21.89
CA GLY A 218 -2.67 17.04 21.81
C GLY A 218 -2.87 17.57 20.39
N THR A 219 -2.00 18.52 20.01
CA THR A 219 -1.99 19.13 18.67
C THR A 219 -0.76 18.73 17.85
N ASP A 220 0.08 17.83 18.37
CA ASP A 220 1.25 17.33 17.66
C ASP A 220 0.81 16.30 16.59
N LEU A 221 1.05 16.62 15.32
CA LEU A 221 0.70 15.78 14.18
C LEU A 221 1.34 14.39 14.24
N SER A 222 2.49 14.23 14.90
CA SER A 222 3.13 12.93 15.07
C SER A 222 2.29 11.94 15.90
N ASN A 223 1.46 12.46 16.78
CA ASN A 223 0.56 11.71 17.66
C ASN A 223 -0.85 11.55 17.07
N ILE A 224 -1.28 12.45 16.18
CA ILE A 224 -2.60 12.40 15.53
C ILE A 224 -2.55 11.45 14.34
N ARG A 225 -2.57 10.14 14.65
CA ARG A 225 -2.61 9.06 13.66
C ARG A 225 -4.04 8.54 13.49
N SER A 226 -4.25 7.66 12.51
CA SER A 226 -5.58 7.13 12.19
C SER A 226 -6.30 6.61 13.43
N ARG A 227 -5.61 5.87 14.31
CA ARG A 227 -6.18 5.35 15.55
C ARG A 227 -6.63 6.46 16.52
N ALA A 228 -5.84 7.52 16.66
CA ALA A 228 -6.21 8.64 17.52
C ALA A 228 -7.45 9.39 17.00
N LEU A 229 -7.57 9.53 15.67
CA LEU A 229 -8.76 10.09 15.02
C LEU A 229 -9.99 9.20 15.23
N ALA A 230 -9.86 7.89 15.02
CA ALA A 230 -10.93 6.92 15.25
C ALA A 230 -11.44 6.94 16.70
N ASP A 231 -10.52 6.98 17.65
CA ASP A 231 -10.86 7.01 19.06
C ASP A 231 -11.53 8.34 19.47
N ALA A 232 -11.15 9.48 18.86
CA ALA A 232 -11.78 10.77 19.08
C ALA A 232 -13.23 10.80 18.55
N VAL A 233 -13.46 10.24 17.36
CA VAL A 233 -14.81 10.05 16.80
C VAL A 233 -15.66 9.17 17.72
N ALA A 234 -15.12 8.02 18.13
CA ALA A 234 -15.82 7.10 19.05
C ALA A 234 -16.15 7.75 20.41
N ALA A 235 -15.36 8.74 20.83
CA ALA A 235 -15.58 9.52 22.04
C ALA A 235 -16.52 10.72 21.85
N GLY A 236 -17.01 10.99 20.62
CA GLY A 236 -18.02 12.00 20.31
C GLY A 236 -17.50 13.33 19.78
N ASP A 237 -16.25 13.41 19.29
CA ASP A 237 -15.73 14.62 18.62
C ASP A 237 -16.33 14.75 17.19
N SER A 238 -17.53 15.33 17.10
CA SER A 238 -18.29 15.44 15.84
C SER A 238 -17.56 16.25 14.75
N VAL A 239 -16.74 17.23 15.15
CA VAL A 239 -15.93 18.01 14.19
C VAL A 239 -14.85 17.12 13.54
N VAL A 240 -14.23 16.21 14.31
CA VAL A 240 -13.27 15.25 13.75
C VAL A 240 -13.96 14.28 12.80
N GLU A 241 -15.16 13.81 13.16
CA GLU A 241 -15.98 12.97 12.27
C GLU A 241 -16.32 13.69 10.96
N SER A 242 -16.75 14.95 11.04
CA SER A 242 -17.06 15.76 9.85
C SER A 242 -15.86 15.91 8.91
N ILE A 243 -14.67 16.19 9.46
CA ILE A 243 -13.42 16.29 8.68
C ILE A 243 -13.11 14.97 7.97
N LEU A 244 -13.31 13.83 8.64
CA LEU A 244 -13.07 12.51 8.07
C LEU A 244 -14.08 12.16 6.97
N ARG A 245 -15.37 12.48 7.16
CA ARG A 245 -16.43 12.28 6.17
C ARG A 245 -16.17 13.12 4.91
N GLU A 246 -15.80 14.38 5.06
CA GLU A 246 -15.45 15.27 3.94
C GLU A 246 -14.25 14.74 3.14
N ALA A 247 -13.21 14.24 3.83
CA ALA A 247 -12.08 13.61 3.19
C ALA A 247 -12.51 12.33 2.43
N ALA A 248 -13.34 11.47 3.04
CA ALA A 248 -13.86 10.26 2.40
C ALA A 248 -14.71 10.57 1.17
N GLN A 249 -15.58 11.59 1.23
CA GLN A 249 -16.37 12.06 0.09
C GLN A 249 -15.47 12.57 -1.05
N THR A 250 -14.43 13.33 -0.74
CA THR A 250 -13.48 13.83 -1.74
C THR A 250 -12.73 12.68 -2.42
N ILE A 251 -12.34 11.64 -1.66
CA ILE A 251 -11.77 10.41 -2.20
C ILE A 251 -12.78 9.70 -3.12
N GLY A 252 -14.04 9.57 -2.70
CA GLY A 252 -15.10 8.96 -3.50
C GLY A 252 -15.35 9.69 -4.82
N TRP A 253 -15.38 11.02 -4.80
CA TRP A 253 -15.53 11.83 -6.01
C TRP A 253 -14.42 11.60 -7.03
N THR A 254 -13.18 11.56 -6.55
CA THR A 254 -12.02 11.30 -7.42
C THR A 254 -12.08 9.87 -7.95
N THR A 255 -12.45 8.91 -7.11
CA THR A 255 -12.58 7.49 -7.49
C THR A 255 -13.68 7.28 -8.52
N ALA A 256 -14.77 8.06 -8.48
CA ALA A 256 -15.83 8.02 -9.50
C ALA A 256 -15.30 8.28 -10.92
N GLY A 257 -14.36 9.21 -11.05
CA GLY A 257 -13.65 9.43 -12.33
C GLY A 257 -12.93 8.18 -12.82
N VAL A 258 -12.25 7.47 -11.91
CA VAL A 258 -11.56 6.21 -12.24
C VAL A 258 -12.56 5.10 -12.59
N VAL A 259 -13.69 5.01 -11.88
CA VAL A 259 -14.76 4.05 -12.21
C VAL A 259 -15.31 4.30 -13.62
N ASN A 260 -15.54 5.56 -13.99
CA ASN A 260 -15.99 5.90 -15.34
C ASN A 260 -14.96 5.55 -16.43
N LEU A 261 -13.66 5.54 -16.11
CA LEU A 261 -12.59 5.26 -17.07
C LEU A 261 -12.28 3.76 -17.21
N LEU A 262 -12.33 3.00 -16.11
CA LEU A 262 -11.86 1.62 -16.05
C LEU A 262 -12.99 0.60 -15.89
N ALA A 263 -14.20 1.02 -15.52
CA ALA A 263 -15.36 0.17 -15.25
C ALA A 263 -14.99 -1.07 -14.38
N PRO A 264 -14.43 -0.89 -13.16
CA PRO A 264 -14.01 -2.00 -12.33
C PRO A 264 -15.20 -2.81 -11.82
N ASP A 265 -14.95 -4.10 -11.54
CA ASP A 265 -15.91 -4.94 -10.79
C ASP A 265 -15.85 -4.64 -9.29
N ILE A 266 -14.65 -4.26 -8.81
CA ILE A 266 -14.38 -4.00 -7.40
C ILE A 266 -13.58 -2.70 -7.23
N VAL A 267 -14.08 -1.85 -6.36
CA VAL A 267 -13.32 -0.76 -5.73
C VAL A 267 -12.86 -1.26 -4.37
N LEU A 268 -11.57 -1.48 -4.22
CA LEU A 268 -10.94 -2.00 -3.00
C LEU A 268 -10.42 -0.83 -2.15
N LEU A 269 -10.85 -0.78 -0.90
CA LEU A 269 -10.42 0.23 0.06
C LEU A 269 -9.50 -0.38 1.11
N GLY A 270 -8.37 0.27 1.38
CA GLY A 270 -7.43 -0.11 2.42
C GLY A 270 -6.69 1.09 2.97
N GLY A 271 -5.56 0.86 3.64
CA GLY A 271 -4.77 1.91 4.28
C GLY A 271 -5.30 2.32 5.66
N GLY A 272 -4.44 2.98 6.42
CA GLY A 272 -4.66 3.15 7.86
C GLY A 272 -5.92 3.90 8.27
N LEU A 273 -6.47 4.80 7.44
CA LEU A 273 -7.75 5.46 7.75
C LEU A 273 -8.92 4.48 7.60
N VAL A 274 -8.90 3.65 6.57
CA VAL A 274 -9.93 2.63 6.34
C VAL A 274 -9.83 1.51 7.37
N GLU A 275 -8.61 1.07 7.70
CA GLU A 275 -8.38 0.00 8.69
C GLU A 275 -8.91 0.35 10.09
N ASP A 276 -8.74 1.62 10.51
CA ASP A 276 -9.21 2.07 11.82
C ASP A 276 -10.70 2.48 11.82
N MET A 277 -11.29 2.84 10.65
CA MET A 277 -12.68 3.31 10.51
C MET A 277 -13.35 2.73 9.26
N PRO A 278 -13.42 1.38 9.11
CA PRO A 278 -13.87 0.76 7.87
C PRO A 278 -15.30 1.12 7.48
N GLY A 279 -16.22 1.18 8.43
CA GLY A 279 -17.63 1.53 8.17
C GLY A 279 -17.78 2.94 7.62
N LEU A 280 -17.18 3.94 8.29
CA LEU A 280 -17.26 5.33 7.88
C LEU A 280 -16.70 5.53 6.46
N PHE A 281 -15.49 5.03 6.20
CA PHE A 281 -14.86 5.23 4.89
C PHE A 281 -15.55 4.46 3.78
N GLN A 282 -15.99 3.22 4.02
CA GLN A 282 -16.70 2.44 3.00
C GLN A 282 -18.04 3.08 2.64
N GLU A 283 -18.82 3.50 3.62
CA GLU A 283 -20.13 4.13 3.42
C GLU A 283 -20.01 5.45 2.62
N GLU A 284 -19.16 6.37 3.09
CA GLU A 284 -19.01 7.68 2.48
C GLU A 284 -18.39 7.61 1.08
N ILE A 285 -17.36 6.78 0.89
CA ILE A 285 -16.71 6.61 -0.42
C ILE A 285 -17.68 5.96 -1.41
N ASP A 286 -18.39 4.89 -1.03
CA ASP A 286 -19.35 4.21 -1.91
C ASP A 286 -20.47 5.17 -2.33
N ALA A 287 -21.06 5.89 -1.39
CA ALA A 287 -22.11 6.87 -1.67
C ALA A 287 -21.61 7.99 -2.60
N ALA A 288 -20.42 8.53 -2.35
CA ALA A 288 -19.83 9.58 -3.17
C ALA A 288 -19.48 9.11 -4.59
N ILE A 289 -19.04 7.86 -4.76
CA ILE A 289 -18.80 7.26 -6.08
C ILE A 289 -20.13 7.15 -6.84
N ARG A 290 -21.15 6.51 -6.24
CA ARG A 290 -22.45 6.27 -6.90
C ARG A 290 -23.14 7.55 -7.32
N ALA A 291 -23.05 8.61 -6.53
CA ALA A 291 -23.62 9.91 -6.86
C ALA A 291 -22.95 10.61 -8.07
N ARG A 292 -21.83 10.09 -8.60
CA ARG A 292 -21.04 10.77 -9.64
C ARG A 292 -20.61 9.92 -10.83
N VAL A 293 -20.76 8.62 -10.74
CA VAL A 293 -20.55 7.76 -11.91
C VAL A 293 -21.70 7.91 -12.91
N MET A 294 -21.45 7.52 -14.15
CA MET A 294 -22.54 7.40 -15.14
C MET A 294 -23.65 6.47 -14.59
N PRO A 295 -24.94 6.77 -14.79
CA PRO A 295 -26.05 5.96 -14.26
C PRO A 295 -25.92 4.47 -14.59
N SER A 296 -25.37 4.12 -15.76
CA SER A 296 -25.12 2.74 -16.17
C SER A 296 -24.09 2.02 -15.29
N PHE A 297 -23.25 2.75 -14.57
CA PHE A 297 -22.20 2.19 -13.70
C PHE A 297 -22.58 2.12 -12.22
N GLU A 298 -23.65 2.76 -11.79
CA GLU A 298 -24.06 2.77 -10.37
C GLU A 298 -24.13 1.38 -9.74
N ARG A 299 -24.50 0.36 -10.51
CA ARG A 299 -24.65 -1.03 -10.05
C ARG A 299 -23.59 -1.99 -10.60
N SER A 300 -22.59 -1.50 -11.32
CA SER A 300 -21.61 -2.33 -12.01
C SER A 300 -20.45 -2.79 -11.13
N PHE A 301 -20.23 -2.15 -9.97
CA PHE A 301 -19.12 -2.43 -9.07
C PHE A 301 -19.57 -2.65 -7.62
N LYS A 302 -18.66 -3.21 -6.83
CA LYS A 302 -18.80 -3.33 -5.36
C LYS A 302 -17.62 -2.60 -4.70
N THR A 303 -17.92 -1.84 -3.66
CA THR A 303 -16.90 -1.25 -2.78
C THR A 303 -16.66 -2.20 -1.60
N VAL A 304 -15.42 -2.65 -1.43
CA VAL A 304 -15.02 -3.61 -0.40
C VAL A 304 -13.80 -3.15 0.37
N VAL A 305 -13.70 -3.54 1.63
CA VAL A 305 -12.52 -3.28 2.46
C VAL A 305 -11.52 -4.43 2.33
N ALA A 306 -10.24 -4.09 2.24
CA ALA A 306 -9.11 -5.03 2.20
C ALA A 306 -9.11 -5.95 3.43
N LYS A 307 -8.72 -7.22 3.26
CA LYS A 307 -8.77 -8.24 4.32
C LYS A 307 -7.41 -8.73 4.80
N LEU A 308 -6.37 -8.58 3.96
CA LEU A 308 -5.04 -9.15 4.25
C LEU A 308 -4.17 -8.24 5.12
N ALA A 309 -4.63 -7.00 5.36
CA ALA A 309 -4.00 -6.05 6.27
C ALA A 309 -2.46 -5.98 6.12
N GLY A 310 -1.72 -6.04 7.22
CA GLY A 310 -0.26 -5.88 7.25
C GLY A 310 0.56 -6.94 6.49
N ASP A 311 -0.04 -8.04 6.05
CA ASP A 311 0.65 -9.08 5.26
C ASP A 311 0.43 -8.92 3.75
N ALA A 312 -0.46 -8.02 3.32
CA ALA A 312 -0.85 -7.84 1.91
C ALA A 312 0.37 -7.62 0.99
N VAL A 313 1.27 -6.72 1.36
CA VAL A 313 2.45 -6.39 0.55
C VAL A 313 3.36 -7.61 0.35
N THR A 314 3.66 -8.35 1.42
CA THR A 314 4.56 -9.52 1.33
C THR A 314 3.93 -10.66 0.54
N ILE A 315 2.65 -10.95 0.76
CA ILE A 315 1.90 -11.96 -0.01
C ILE A 315 1.86 -11.57 -1.49
N GLY A 316 1.52 -10.32 -1.77
CA GLY A 316 1.40 -9.81 -3.12
C GLY A 316 2.72 -9.76 -3.87
N ALA A 317 3.79 -9.32 -3.23
CA ALA A 317 5.13 -9.32 -3.81
C ALA A 317 5.59 -10.74 -4.19
N ALA A 318 5.42 -11.72 -3.29
CA ALA A 318 5.73 -13.12 -3.59
C ALA A 318 4.84 -13.68 -4.72
N ALA A 319 3.54 -13.39 -4.69
CA ALA A 319 2.60 -13.84 -5.70
C ALA A 319 2.88 -13.23 -7.07
N TRP A 320 3.21 -11.92 -7.11
CA TRP A 320 3.57 -11.23 -8.33
C TRP A 320 4.89 -11.72 -8.91
N ALA A 321 5.90 -11.95 -8.08
CA ALA A 321 7.15 -12.57 -8.51
C ALA A 321 6.91 -13.95 -9.14
N ARG A 322 6.11 -14.80 -8.50
CA ARG A 322 5.73 -16.11 -9.02
C ARG A 322 5.01 -16.00 -10.37
N HIS A 323 4.07 -15.08 -10.50
CA HIS A 323 3.33 -14.84 -11.75
C HIS A 323 4.26 -14.39 -12.88
N THR A 324 5.07 -13.36 -12.62
CA THR A 324 5.99 -12.76 -13.60
C THR A 324 7.06 -13.76 -14.07
N LEU A 325 7.56 -14.62 -13.19
CA LEU A 325 8.58 -15.59 -13.54
C LEU A 325 8.01 -16.80 -14.29
N ALA A 326 6.77 -17.20 -13.98
CA ALA A 326 6.08 -18.25 -14.72
C ALA A 326 5.70 -17.84 -16.15
N SER A 327 5.42 -16.56 -16.40
CA SER A 327 5.12 -16.05 -17.75
C SER A 327 6.35 -15.84 -18.64
N LYS A 328 7.56 -15.94 -18.07
CA LYS A 328 8.85 -15.84 -18.81
C LYS A 328 9.49 -17.19 -19.10
N ALA A 329 9.00 -18.27 -18.46
CA ALA A 329 9.47 -19.66 -18.67
C ALA A 329 8.65 -20.36 -19.74
#